data_6a490e243024c0ef34aef1e6a1f4be16
#
_entry.id   6a490e243024c0ef34aef1e6a1f4be16
#
_cell.length_a   1.000
_cell.length_b   1.000
_cell.length_c   1.000
_cell.angle_alpha   90.00
_cell.angle_beta   90.00
_cell.angle_gamma   90.00
#
_symmetry.space_group_name_H-M   'P 1'
#
loop_
_entity.id
_entity.type
_entity.pdbx_description
1 polymer ?
#
loop_
_entity_poly.entity_id
_entity_poly.type
_entity_poly.pdbx_seq_one_letter_code
_entity_poly.pdbx_strand_id
1 'polypeptide(L)'
;MGQKIHPFGFRLGITKDWKSRWTSSRKDFPRLLFEDFKIRQFLDDKLDIAGLKSIDIERSVNEVKITVKVSKPGIVIGRSGAGIEALEKELKGITSDKLKITVEEIKTPEMEAALVAQYICRQLKRRIPARRVANAAINTAVDKGVKGIKIQIKGLLSGSNTIARTENFKHGPVPLQTLRADIDYAQISCKLLFGTVGIKVWIYKGEEEIK
;
A
#
# COMPACT_ATOMS: atom_id res chain seq x y z
N MET A 1 -18.24 -16.74 13.90
CA MET A 1 -17.99 -15.63 12.97
C MET A 1 -17.24 -16.17 11.75
N GLY A 2 -17.73 -15.91 10.53
CA GLY A 2 -17.06 -16.36 9.31
C GLY A 2 -15.69 -15.69 9.10
N GLN A 3 -14.75 -16.43 8.53
CA GLN A 3 -13.46 -15.89 8.11
C GLN A 3 -13.65 -15.05 6.85
N LYS A 4 -12.91 -13.93 6.75
CA LYS A 4 -12.95 -13.05 5.57
C LYS A 4 -11.70 -13.28 4.73
N ILE A 5 -11.92 -13.45 3.43
CA ILE A 5 -10.83 -13.56 2.46
C ILE A 5 -10.18 -12.19 2.22
N HIS A 6 -8.92 -12.19 1.78
CA HIS A 6 -8.21 -10.98 1.41
C HIS A 6 -8.83 -10.36 0.16
N PRO A 7 -9.31 -9.09 0.19
CA PRO A 7 -10.07 -8.50 -0.91
C PRO A 7 -9.33 -8.45 -2.24
N PHE A 8 -8.03 -8.17 -2.21
CA PHE A 8 -7.17 -8.15 -3.39
C PHE A 8 -6.99 -9.57 -3.95
N GLY A 9 -6.65 -10.55 -3.10
CA GLY A 9 -6.44 -11.93 -3.53
C GLY A 9 -7.70 -12.57 -4.12
N PHE A 10 -8.89 -12.22 -3.59
CA PHE A 10 -10.18 -12.69 -4.10
C PHE A 10 -10.49 -12.20 -5.52
N ARG A 11 -9.92 -11.05 -5.93
CA ARG A 11 -10.13 -10.41 -7.23
C ARG A 11 -8.96 -10.57 -8.20
N LEU A 12 -7.92 -11.27 -7.79
CA LEU A 12 -6.73 -11.47 -8.60
C LEU A 12 -7.05 -12.34 -9.82
N GLY A 13 -6.62 -11.89 -11.00
CA GLY A 13 -6.92 -12.52 -12.28
C GLY A 13 -8.31 -12.22 -12.84
N ILE A 14 -9.16 -11.46 -12.14
CA ILE A 14 -10.48 -11.03 -12.60
C ILE A 14 -10.48 -9.52 -12.84
N THR A 15 -10.37 -8.72 -11.76
CA THR A 15 -10.33 -7.25 -11.81
C THR A 15 -8.99 -6.68 -11.34
N LYS A 16 -8.18 -7.46 -10.65
CA LYS A 16 -6.84 -7.08 -10.17
C LYS A 16 -5.77 -7.94 -10.80
N ASP A 17 -4.61 -7.34 -11.07
CA ASP A 17 -3.46 -8.00 -11.67
C ASP A 17 -2.33 -8.19 -10.65
N TRP A 18 -1.35 -9.02 -11.01
CA TRP A 18 -0.19 -9.34 -10.19
C TRP A 18 0.75 -8.13 -10.05
N LYS A 19 1.32 -7.98 -8.86
CA LYS A 19 2.34 -6.96 -8.59
C LYS A 19 3.76 -7.37 -9.01
N SER A 20 3.96 -8.65 -9.28
CA SER A 20 5.18 -9.19 -9.87
C SER A 20 4.81 -10.01 -11.09
N ARG A 21 5.40 -9.68 -12.26
CA ARG A 21 5.12 -10.30 -13.55
C ARG A 21 6.40 -10.88 -14.10
N TRP A 22 6.70 -12.10 -13.72
CA TRP A 22 7.83 -12.84 -14.24
C TRP A 22 7.67 -14.34 -13.97
N THR A 23 8.42 -15.15 -14.72
CA THR A 23 8.55 -16.58 -14.51
C THR A 23 10.00 -16.98 -14.63
N SER A 24 10.41 -18.07 -14.00
CA SER A 24 11.77 -18.59 -14.09
C SER A 24 11.82 -20.11 -13.90
N SER A 25 13.01 -20.68 -14.06
CA SER A 25 13.25 -22.09 -13.78
C SER A 25 13.00 -22.40 -12.29
N ARG A 26 12.65 -23.64 -11.96
CA ARG A 26 12.43 -24.10 -10.59
C ARG A 26 13.65 -23.86 -9.68
N LYS A 27 14.85 -23.88 -10.24
CA LYS A 27 16.10 -23.68 -9.49
C LYS A 27 16.35 -22.21 -9.15
N ASP A 28 16.03 -21.30 -10.08
CA ASP A 28 16.28 -19.86 -9.91
C ASP A 28 15.16 -19.13 -9.20
N PHE A 29 13.95 -19.68 -9.22
CA PHE A 29 12.76 -19.06 -8.63
C PHE A 29 12.94 -18.60 -7.17
N PRO A 30 13.49 -19.41 -6.25
CA PRO A 30 13.67 -18.99 -4.85
C PRO A 30 14.62 -17.79 -4.72
N ARG A 31 15.70 -17.77 -5.51
CA ARG A 31 16.68 -16.67 -5.51
C ARG A 31 16.04 -15.37 -5.96
N LEU A 32 15.35 -15.38 -7.10
CA LEU A 32 14.69 -14.20 -7.66
C LEU A 32 13.56 -13.69 -6.77
N LEU A 33 12.79 -14.59 -6.17
CA LEU A 33 11.75 -14.22 -5.20
C LEU A 33 12.33 -13.51 -3.96
N PHE A 34 13.46 -13.99 -3.47
CA PHE A 34 14.14 -13.38 -2.32
C PHE A 34 14.77 -12.03 -2.67
N GLU A 35 15.27 -11.85 -3.89
CA GLU A 35 15.69 -10.56 -4.41
C GLU A 35 14.53 -9.58 -4.48
N ASP A 36 13.36 -9.98 -5.03
CA ASP A 36 12.16 -9.14 -5.08
C ASP A 36 11.70 -8.71 -3.68
N PHE A 37 11.77 -9.63 -2.72
CA PHE A 37 11.42 -9.31 -1.33
C PHE A 37 12.34 -8.24 -0.75
N LYS A 38 13.67 -8.36 -0.96
CA LYS A 38 14.65 -7.37 -0.52
C LYS A 38 14.45 -6.01 -1.20
N ILE A 39 14.19 -6.02 -2.51
CA ILE A 39 13.89 -4.78 -3.28
C ILE A 39 12.67 -4.07 -2.70
N ARG A 40 11.57 -4.81 -2.44
CA ARG A 40 10.35 -4.23 -1.85
C ARG A 40 10.62 -3.66 -0.46
N GLN A 41 11.28 -4.42 0.40
CA GLN A 41 11.59 -3.96 1.75
C GLN A 41 12.45 -2.70 1.72
N PHE A 42 13.49 -2.65 0.90
CA PHE A 42 14.35 -1.49 0.74
C PHE A 42 13.60 -0.25 0.26
N LEU A 43 12.74 -0.41 -0.76
CA LEU A 43 11.94 0.69 -1.29
C LEU A 43 10.84 1.14 -0.32
N ASP A 44 10.22 0.24 0.44
CA ASP A 44 9.24 0.58 1.47
C ASP A 44 9.88 1.46 2.56
N ASP A 45 11.09 1.11 3.02
CA ASP A 45 11.80 1.87 4.05
C ASP A 45 12.26 3.26 3.55
N LYS A 46 12.77 3.34 2.32
CA LYS A 46 13.29 4.60 1.75
C LYS A 46 12.19 5.56 1.31
N LEU A 47 11.07 5.05 0.79
CA LEU A 47 10.02 5.83 0.15
C LEU A 47 8.78 6.09 1.04
N ASP A 48 8.83 5.77 2.34
CA ASP A 48 7.71 6.06 3.26
C ASP A 48 7.29 7.53 3.23
N ILE A 49 8.25 8.47 3.14
CA ILE A 49 7.99 9.91 3.09
C ILE A 49 7.32 10.33 1.77
N ALA A 50 7.65 9.67 0.66
CA ALA A 50 7.11 9.96 -0.65
C ALA A 50 5.64 9.49 -0.82
N GLY A 51 5.15 8.65 0.10
CA GLY A 51 3.81 8.07 0.05
C GLY A 51 3.72 6.99 -1.02
N LEU A 52 4.29 5.84 -0.72
CA LEU A 52 4.31 4.68 -1.60
C LEU A 52 2.97 3.94 -1.57
N LYS A 53 2.38 3.70 -2.75
CA LYS A 53 1.17 2.88 -2.93
C LYS A 53 1.53 1.42 -3.21
N SER A 54 2.29 1.20 -4.28
CA SER A 54 2.67 -0.14 -4.75
C SER A 54 3.99 -0.10 -5.51
N ILE A 55 4.63 -1.26 -5.54
CA ILE A 55 5.84 -1.53 -6.31
C ILE A 55 5.49 -2.69 -7.24
N ASP A 56 5.52 -2.45 -8.54
CA ASP A 56 5.27 -3.45 -9.55
C ASP A 56 6.62 -3.83 -10.17
N ILE A 57 6.93 -5.14 -10.19
CA ILE A 57 8.22 -5.68 -10.65
C ILE A 57 7.98 -6.56 -11.87
N GLU A 58 8.64 -6.22 -12.97
CA GLU A 58 8.67 -7.01 -14.20
C GLU A 58 10.11 -7.45 -14.46
N ARG A 59 10.31 -8.76 -14.67
CA ARG A 59 11.65 -9.30 -15.00
C ARG A 59 11.64 -9.86 -16.40
N SER A 60 12.65 -9.48 -17.18
CA SER A 60 13.04 -10.04 -18.46
C SER A 60 14.38 -10.75 -18.31
N VAL A 61 14.92 -11.32 -19.38
CA VAL A 61 16.11 -12.20 -19.33
C VAL A 61 17.33 -11.56 -18.67
N ASN A 62 17.55 -10.26 -18.75
CA ASN A 62 18.69 -9.56 -18.11
C ASN A 62 18.32 -8.15 -17.62
N GLU A 63 17.02 -7.91 -17.48
CA GLU A 63 16.53 -6.59 -17.08
C GLU A 63 15.40 -6.72 -16.04
N VAL A 64 15.49 -5.92 -15.00
CA VAL A 64 14.47 -5.78 -13.96
C VAL A 64 13.89 -4.38 -14.04
N LYS A 65 12.62 -4.30 -14.45
CA LYS A 65 11.86 -3.05 -14.48
C LYS A 65 11.02 -2.93 -13.21
N ILE A 66 11.26 -1.87 -12.45
CA ILE A 66 10.55 -1.56 -11.21
C ILE A 66 9.70 -0.33 -11.45
N THR A 67 8.38 -0.48 -11.39
CA THR A 67 7.44 0.64 -11.46
C THR A 67 6.98 0.98 -10.06
N VAL A 68 7.31 2.18 -9.60
CA VAL A 68 7.02 2.68 -8.25
C VAL A 68 5.88 3.70 -8.34
N LYS A 69 4.73 3.39 -7.72
CA LYS A 69 3.57 4.29 -7.70
C LYS A 69 3.57 5.09 -6.41
N VAL A 70 3.73 6.41 -6.52
CA VAL A 70 3.89 7.31 -5.36
C VAL A 70 2.98 8.54 -5.47
N SER A 71 2.67 9.14 -4.31
CA SER A 71 1.89 10.38 -4.26
C SER A 71 2.74 11.63 -4.51
N LYS A 72 4.06 11.58 -4.23
CA LYS A 72 4.98 12.71 -4.37
C LYS A 72 6.21 12.32 -5.18
N PRO A 73 6.12 12.29 -6.52
CA PRO A 73 7.22 11.84 -7.38
C PRO A 73 8.47 12.71 -7.26
N GLY A 74 8.31 14.01 -7.00
CA GLY A 74 9.45 14.92 -6.86
C GLY A 74 10.44 14.54 -5.75
N ILE A 75 9.96 13.90 -4.67
CA ILE A 75 10.83 13.43 -3.58
C ILE A 75 11.67 12.23 -4.05
N VAL A 76 11.09 11.37 -4.89
CA VAL A 76 11.79 10.17 -5.40
C VAL A 76 12.77 10.54 -6.50
N ILE A 77 12.37 11.40 -7.41
CA ILE A 77 13.20 11.85 -8.55
C ILE A 77 14.39 12.68 -8.03
N GLY A 78 14.13 13.55 -7.05
CA GLY A 78 15.15 14.46 -6.53
C GLY A 78 15.54 15.56 -7.53
N ARG A 79 16.56 16.34 -7.17
CA ARG A 79 17.08 17.40 -8.06
C ARG A 79 17.77 16.75 -9.26
N SER A 80 17.34 17.10 -10.46
CA SER A 80 17.94 16.63 -11.74
C SER A 80 18.04 15.10 -11.89
N GLY A 81 17.19 14.31 -11.18
CA GLY A 81 17.22 12.85 -11.27
C GLY A 81 18.17 12.14 -10.28
N ALA A 82 18.95 12.89 -9.50
CA ALA A 82 19.93 12.32 -8.56
C ALA A 82 19.32 11.31 -7.55
N GLY A 83 18.03 11.47 -7.20
CA GLY A 83 17.34 10.53 -6.32
C GLY A 83 17.19 9.15 -6.94
N ILE A 84 16.78 9.07 -8.20
CA ILE A 84 16.64 7.79 -8.93
C ILE A 84 18.01 7.14 -9.11
N GLU A 85 19.05 7.89 -9.50
CA GLU A 85 20.41 7.37 -9.66
C GLU A 85 20.98 6.81 -8.36
N ALA A 86 20.70 7.46 -7.22
CA ALA A 86 21.11 6.96 -5.91
C ALA A 86 20.40 5.65 -5.58
N LEU A 87 19.06 5.56 -5.81
CA LEU A 87 18.29 4.34 -5.61
C LEU A 87 18.79 3.21 -6.51
N GLU A 88 19.08 3.48 -7.78
CA GLU A 88 19.63 2.48 -8.70
C GLU A 88 21.01 1.96 -8.24
N LYS A 89 21.88 2.83 -7.75
CA LYS A 89 23.20 2.43 -7.23
C LYS A 89 23.07 1.52 -5.99
N GLU A 90 22.16 1.85 -5.06
CA GLU A 90 21.94 1.03 -3.87
C GLU A 90 21.28 -0.31 -4.24
N LEU A 91 20.33 -0.34 -5.17
CA LEU A 91 19.67 -1.57 -5.64
C LEU A 91 20.59 -2.48 -6.45
N LYS A 92 21.61 -1.96 -7.15
CA LYS A 92 22.67 -2.76 -7.80
C LYS A 92 23.45 -3.64 -6.83
N GLY A 93 23.45 -3.32 -5.55
CA GLY A 93 24.00 -4.20 -4.49
C GLY A 93 23.11 -5.41 -4.16
N ILE A 94 21.83 -5.40 -4.56
CA ILE A 94 20.86 -6.46 -4.28
C ILE A 94 20.70 -7.40 -5.47
N THR A 95 20.72 -6.88 -6.69
CA THR A 95 20.56 -7.65 -7.93
C THR A 95 21.71 -7.38 -8.91
N SER A 96 22.11 -8.41 -9.65
CA SER A 96 23.13 -8.34 -10.70
C SER A 96 22.59 -7.89 -12.07
N ASP A 97 21.25 -7.89 -12.25
CA ASP A 97 20.61 -7.56 -13.50
C ASP A 97 20.58 -6.05 -13.75
N LYS A 98 20.34 -5.66 -15.00
CA LYS A 98 20.14 -4.25 -15.34
C LYS A 98 18.83 -3.74 -14.73
N LEU A 99 18.92 -2.69 -13.92
CA LEU A 99 17.77 -2.09 -13.27
C LEU A 99 17.25 -0.90 -14.08
N LYS A 100 15.94 -0.82 -14.19
CA LYS A 100 15.22 0.35 -14.70
C LYS A 100 14.11 0.73 -13.75
N ILE A 101 14.21 1.91 -13.15
CA ILE A 101 13.20 2.43 -12.23
C ILE A 101 12.30 3.42 -12.98
N THR A 102 11.00 3.20 -12.94
CA THR A 102 9.99 4.11 -13.47
C THR A 102 9.12 4.60 -12.31
N VAL A 103 8.91 5.90 -12.22
CA VAL A 103 8.08 6.51 -11.17
C VAL A 103 6.77 6.98 -11.79
N GLU A 104 5.66 6.50 -11.24
CA GLU A 104 4.31 6.91 -11.63
C GLU A 104 3.66 7.74 -10.53
N GLU A 105 3.08 8.88 -10.92
CA GLU A 105 2.37 9.76 -9.99
C GLU A 105 0.93 9.31 -9.76
N ILE A 106 0.50 9.36 -8.51
CA ILE A 106 -0.90 9.15 -8.12
C ILE A 106 -1.57 10.51 -7.95
N LYS A 107 -2.50 10.83 -8.85
CA LYS A 107 -3.22 12.11 -8.83
C LYS A 107 -4.15 12.30 -7.64
N THR A 108 -4.75 11.21 -7.15
CA THR A 108 -5.75 11.21 -6.06
C THR A 108 -5.34 10.26 -4.94
N PRO A 109 -4.38 10.66 -4.07
CA PRO A 109 -3.88 9.81 -2.99
C PRO A 109 -4.95 9.42 -1.95
N GLU A 110 -6.00 10.23 -1.81
CA GLU A 110 -7.09 10.00 -0.87
C GLU A 110 -8.02 8.83 -1.28
N MET A 111 -7.96 8.42 -2.54
CA MET A 111 -8.69 7.26 -3.06
C MET A 111 -7.90 5.95 -2.97
N GLU A 112 -6.69 5.99 -2.45
CA GLU A 112 -5.79 4.83 -2.37
C GLU A 112 -5.65 4.33 -0.93
N ALA A 113 -6.04 3.07 -0.69
CA ALA A 113 -6.09 2.50 0.65
C ALA A 113 -4.73 2.51 1.37
N ALA A 114 -3.63 2.26 0.64
CA ALA A 114 -2.29 2.27 1.20
C ALA A 114 -1.90 3.66 1.71
N LEU A 115 -2.17 4.71 0.94
CA LEU A 115 -1.84 6.09 1.29
C LEU A 115 -2.69 6.61 2.44
N VAL A 116 -3.99 6.27 2.45
CA VAL A 116 -4.89 6.58 3.57
C VAL A 116 -4.43 5.88 4.86
N ALA A 117 -4.02 4.61 4.78
CA ALA A 117 -3.53 3.89 5.95
C ALA A 117 -2.20 4.47 6.49
N GLN A 118 -1.28 4.89 5.60
CA GLN A 118 -0.06 5.61 5.96
C GLN A 118 -0.36 6.97 6.60
N TYR A 119 -1.33 7.71 6.06
CA TYR A 119 -1.79 8.97 6.65
C TYR A 119 -2.30 8.76 8.08
N ILE A 120 -3.18 7.78 8.29
CA ILE A 120 -3.70 7.44 9.62
C ILE A 120 -2.55 7.07 10.58
N CYS A 121 -1.60 6.24 10.15
CA CYS A 121 -0.43 5.87 10.95
C CYS A 121 0.38 7.10 11.38
N ARG A 122 0.67 8.03 10.46
CA ARG A 122 1.41 9.27 10.76
C ARG A 122 0.68 10.14 11.76
N GLN A 123 -0.65 10.25 11.67
CA GLN A 123 -1.46 11.05 12.62
C GLN A 123 -1.53 10.39 14.00
N LEU A 124 -1.62 9.06 14.08
CA LEU A 124 -1.58 8.32 15.35
C LEU A 124 -0.21 8.47 16.04
N LYS A 125 0.91 8.46 15.27
CA LYS A 125 2.24 8.77 15.80
C LYS A 125 2.32 10.17 16.42
N ARG A 126 1.53 11.12 15.93
CA ARG A 126 1.37 12.48 16.50
C ARG A 126 0.40 12.54 17.70
N ARG A 127 -0.04 11.37 18.21
CA ARG A 127 -0.96 11.24 19.34
C ARG A 127 -2.35 11.84 19.12
N ILE A 128 -2.80 11.98 17.87
CA ILE A 128 -4.16 12.43 17.59
C ILE A 128 -5.12 11.26 17.83
N PRO A 129 -6.28 11.48 18.48
CA PRO A 129 -7.25 10.42 18.77
C PRO A 129 -7.70 9.68 17.51
N ALA A 130 -7.74 8.34 17.57
CA ALA A 130 -8.06 7.47 16.43
C ALA A 130 -9.38 7.83 15.76
N ARG A 131 -10.42 8.13 16.53
CA ARG A 131 -11.75 8.54 16.03
C ARG A 131 -11.69 9.82 15.20
N ARG A 132 -10.92 10.82 15.63
CA ARG A 132 -10.77 12.09 14.90
C ARG A 132 -10.04 11.88 13.59
N VAL A 133 -8.96 11.10 13.61
CA VAL A 133 -8.17 10.78 12.42
C VAL A 133 -8.98 9.98 11.40
N ALA A 134 -9.71 8.95 11.88
CA ALA A 134 -10.52 8.12 11.00
C ALA A 134 -11.65 8.92 10.32
N ASN A 135 -12.36 9.76 11.06
CA ASN A 135 -13.41 10.61 10.52
C ASN A 135 -12.85 11.63 9.50
N ALA A 136 -11.71 12.25 9.80
CA ALA A 136 -11.06 13.17 8.86
C ALA A 136 -10.68 12.46 7.57
N ALA A 137 -10.09 11.25 7.65
CA ALA A 137 -9.72 10.45 6.48
C ALA A 137 -10.96 10.04 5.65
N ILE A 138 -12.06 9.69 6.32
CA ILE A 138 -13.33 9.34 5.65
C ILE A 138 -13.88 10.55 4.91
N ASN A 139 -13.99 11.71 5.55
CA ASN A 139 -14.52 12.92 4.93
C ASN A 139 -13.69 13.30 3.70
N THR A 140 -12.35 13.31 3.81
CA THR A 140 -11.47 13.63 2.69
C THR A 140 -11.64 12.64 1.52
N ALA A 141 -11.82 11.34 1.80
CA ALA A 141 -12.04 10.33 0.76
C ALA A 141 -13.42 10.50 0.09
N VAL A 142 -14.46 10.82 0.86
CA VAL A 142 -15.82 11.07 0.35
C VAL A 142 -15.84 12.31 -0.53
N ASP A 143 -15.19 13.39 -0.13
CA ASP A 143 -15.07 14.64 -0.92
C ASP A 143 -14.40 14.39 -2.29
N LYS A 144 -13.54 13.36 -2.38
CA LYS A 144 -12.92 12.92 -3.65
C LYS A 144 -13.76 11.94 -4.47
N GLY A 145 -14.97 11.60 -4.01
CA GLY A 145 -15.91 10.78 -4.77
C GLY A 145 -15.79 9.27 -4.53
N VAL A 146 -15.21 8.84 -3.42
CA VAL A 146 -15.22 7.42 -3.03
C VAL A 146 -16.66 6.99 -2.69
N LYS A 147 -17.14 5.89 -3.29
CA LYS A 147 -18.49 5.38 -3.05
C LYS A 147 -18.68 4.74 -1.67
N GLY A 148 -17.61 4.21 -1.11
CA GLY A 148 -17.65 3.62 0.23
C GLY A 148 -16.26 3.41 0.82
N ILE A 149 -16.15 3.65 2.11
CA ILE A 149 -14.89 3.46 2.84
C ILE A 149 -15.17 2.77 4.18
N LYS A 150 -14.27 1.86 4.55
CA LYS A 150 -14.25 1.23 5.87
C LYS A 150 -12.83 1.27 6.43
N ILE A 151 -12.70 1.74 7.65
CA ILE A 151 -11.44 1.80 8.39
C ILE A 151 -11.62 1.00 9.67
N GLN A 152 -10.68 0.09 9.93
CA GLN A 152 -10.60 -0.66 11.18
C GLN A 152 -9.26 -0.38 11.83
N ILE A 153 -9.29 0.07 13.07
CA ILE A 153 -8.10 0.34 13.87
C ILE A 153 -8.15 -0.58 15.09
N LYS A 154 -7.11 -1.39 15.29
CA LYS A 154 -7.02 -2.36 16.38
C LYS A 154 -5.72 -2.20 17.15
N GLY A 155 -5.83 -2.04 18.46
CA GLY A 155 -4.66 -1.91 19.33
C GLY A 155 -4.96 -1.08 20.58
N LEU A 156 -3.93 -0.58 21.20
CA LEU A 156 -4.04 0.38 22.30
C LEU A 156 -4.28 1.78 21.73
N LEU A 157 -5.54 2.22 21.73
CA LEU A 157 -5.96 3.46 21.07
C LEU A 157 -5.93 4.67 22.01
N SER A 158 -5.87 4.43 23.31
CA SER A 158 -5.78 5.46 24.36
C SER A 158 -4.65 5.10 25.33
N GLY A 159 -3.79 6.05 25.62
CA GLY A 159 -2.61 5.82 26.45
C GLY A 159 -2.88 5.39 27.89
N SER A 160 -4.15 5.50 28.36
CA SER A 160 -4.58 5.05 29.68
C SER A 160 -5.13 3.62 29.71
N ASN A 161 -5.37 2.99 28.55
CA ASN A 161 -5.98 1.67 28.46
C ASN A 161 -4.90 0.59 28.31
N THR A 162 -4.95 -0.43 29.14
CA THR A 162 -4.11 -1.63 29.07
C THR A 162 -4.68 -2.68 28.15
N ILE A 163 -5.97 -2.60 27.79
CA ILE A 163 -6.67 -3.59 26.97
C ILE A 163 -6.81 -3.08 25.54
N ALA A 164 -6.38 -3.90 24.57
CA ALA A 164 -6.52 -3.60 23.16
C ALA A 164 -7.99 -3.56 22.73
N ARG A 165 -8.36 -2.52 21.98
CA ARG A 165 -9.71 -2.34 21.43
C ARG A 165 -9.68 -2.35 19.92
N THR A 166 -10.83 -2.70 19.32
CA THR A 166 -11.06 -2.61 17.87
C THR A 166 -12.14 -1.58 17.61
N GLU A 167 -11.77 -0.51 16.92
CA GLU A 167 -12.71 0.51 16.46
C GLU A 167 -12.92 0.38 14.95
N ASN A 168 -14.18 0.43 14.53
CA ASN A 168 -14.59 0.33 13.14
C ASN A 168 -15.31 1.62 12.76
N PHE A 169 -14.85 2.25 11.69
CA PHE A 169 -15.45 3.43 11.08
C PHE A 169 -15.87 3.07 9.66
N LYS A 170 -17.06 3.48 9.25
CA LYS A 170 -17.60 3.15 7.94
C LYS A 170 -18.44 4.30 7.39
N HIS A 171 -18.31 4.54 6.07
CA HIS A 171 -19.19 5.40 5.31
C HIS A 171 -19.52 4.74 3.96
N GLY A 172 -20.77 4.73 3.59
CA GLY A 172 -21.24 4.10 2.36
C GLY A 172 -21.15 2.56 2.35
N PRO A 173 -21.54 1.92 1.23
CA PRO A 173 -21.46 0.47 1.06
C PRO A 173 -20.04 0.02 0.74
N VAL A 174 -19.65 -1.18 1.23
CA VAL A 174 -18.39 -1.84 0.85
C VAL A 174 -18.71 -3.31 0.54
N PRO A 175 -19.08 -3.63 -0.71
CA PRO A 175 -19.53 -4.96 -1.11
C PRO A 175 -18.36 -5.91 -1.30
N LEU A 176 -17.90 -6.58 -0.22
CA LEU A 176 -16.72 -7.45 -0.26
C LEU A 176 -16.93 -8.72 -1.08
N GLN A 177 -18.16 -9.20 -1.20
CA GLN A 177 -18.52 -10.43 -1.92
C GLN A 177 -18.66 -10.25 -3.44
N THR A 178 -18.93 -9.03 -3.89
CA THR A 178 -19.13 -8.73 -5.31
C THR A 178 -17.78 -8.69 -6.02
N LEU A 179 -17.53 -9.59 -6.98
CA LEU A 179 -16.24 -9.69 -7.70
C LEU A 179 -15.95 -8.45 -8.57
N ARG A 180 -17.00 -7.92 -9.24
CA ARG A 180 -16.91 -6.73 -10.10
C ARG A 180 -16.68 -5.42 -9.33
N ALA A 181 -16.82 -5.44 -7.99
CA ALA A 181 -16.55 -4.26 -7.18
C ALA A 181 -15.05 -3.97 -7.09
N ASP A 182 -14.61 -2.78 -7.55
CA ASP A 182 -13.25 -2.31 -7.36
C ASP A 182 -13.04 -1.90 -5.91
N ILE A 183 -12.41 -2.79 -5.15
CA ILE A 183 -12.07 -2.55 -3.75
C ILE A 183 -10.55 -2.53 -3.61
N ASP A 184 -10.05 -1.36 -3.22
CA ASP A 184 -8.67 -1.23 -2.79
C ASP A 184 -8.56 -1.54 -1.29
N TYR A 185 -7.50 -2.27 -0.91
CA TYR A 185 -7.29 -2.73 0.44
C TYR A 185 -5.83 -2.55 0.87
N ALA A 186 -5.65 -2.01 2.05
CA ALA A 186 -4.33 -1.95 2.67
C ALA A 186 -4.39 -2.30 4.16
N GLN A 187 -3.31 -2.90 4.63
CA GLN A 187 -3.07 -3.21 6.04
C GLN A 187 -1.70 -2.71 6.42
N ILE A 188 -1.63 -1.89 7.46
CA ILE A 188 -0.38 -1.34 7.99
C ILE A 188 -0.32 -1.57 9.50
N SER A 189 0.86 -1.94 9.99
CA SER A 189 1.17 -2.03 11.41
C SER A 189 1.94 -0.78 11.83
N CYS A 190 1.32 0.05 12.66
CA CYS A 190 1.89 1.29 13.17
C CYS A 190 2.49 1.06 14.55
N LYS A 191 3.82 1.20 14.68
CA LYS A 191 4.51 1.15 15.98
C LYS A 191 4.35 2.49 16.69
N LEU A 192 3.70 2.49 17.85
CA LEU A 192 3.50 3.61 18.74
C LEU A 192 4.28 3.38 20.04
N LEU A 193 4.38 4.42 20.87
CA LEU A 193 5.05 4.33 22.18
C LEU A 193 4.40 3.28 23.10
N PHE A 194 3.07 3.12 22.98
CA PHE A 194 2.28 2.20 23.84
C PHE A 194 2.13 0.79 23.25
N GLY A 195 2.71 0.51 22.09
CA GLY A 195 2.59 -0.78 21.40
C GLY A 195 2.26 -0.63 19.92
N THR A 196 1.94 -1.73 19.29
CA THR A 196 1.63 -1.78 17.85
C THR A 196 0.13 -1.68 17.61
N VAL A 197 -0.27 -0.77 16.73
CA VAL A 197 -1.65 -0.59 16.27
C VAL A 197 -1.77 -1.07 14.84
N GLY A 198 -2.68 -2.01 14.58
CA GLY A 198 -3.02 -2.49 13.24
C GLY A 198 -4.11 -1.62 12.62
N ILE A 199 -3.86 -1.14 11.40
CA ILE A 199 -4.79 -0.32 10.62
C ILE A 199 -5.15 -1.11 9.37
N LYS A 200 -6.44 -1.29 9.11
CA LYS A 200 -6.98 -1.88 7.88
C LYS A 200 -7.91 -0.89 7.21
N VAL A 201 -7.72 -0.65 5.94
CA VAL A 201 -8.51 0.29 5.14
C VAL A 201 -9.06 -0.45 3.93
N TRP A 202 -10.35 -0.29 3.66
CA TRP A 202 -11.05 -0.74 2.47
C TRP A 202 -11.67 0.47 1.80
N ILE A 203 -11.40 0.66 0.53
CA ILE A 203 -11.97 1.75 -0.27
C ILE A 203 -12.68 1.15 -1.46
N TYR A 204 -13.97 1.44 -1.59
CA TYR A 204 -14.78 1.03 -2.72
C TYR A 204 -14.88 2.19 -3.72
N LYS A 205 -14.29 2.01 -4.89
CA LYS A 205 -14.25 3.03 -5.96
C LYS A 205 -15.46 2.94 -6.89
N GLY A 206 -16.04 1.77 -7.03
CA GLY A 206 -17.18 1.52 -7.91
C GLY A 206 -17.16 0.10 -8.47
N GLU A 207 -17.99 -0.15 -9.46
CA GLU A 207 -18.00 -1.43 -10.19
C GLU A 207 -17.19 -1.27 -11.47
N GLU A 208 -16.40 -2.28 -11.80
CA GLU A 208 -15.69 -2.43 -13.07
C GLU A 208 -16.44 -3.48 -13.91
N GLU A 209 -16.49 -3.27 -15.21
CA GLU A 209 -16.95 -4.30 -16.15
C GLU A 209 -15.91 -5.42 -16.21
N ILE A 210 -16.37 -6.64 -15.98
CA ILE A 210 -15.53 -7.84 -16.12
C ILE A 210 -15.39 -8.08 -17.62
N LYS A 211 -14.16 -7.95 -18.12
CA LYS A 211 -13.81 -8.26 -19.51
C LYS A 211 -13.72 -9.76 -19.74
#